data_6e08422564fac7c29ee7da89207c231e
#
_entry.id   6e08422564fac7c29ee7da89207c231e
#
_cell.length_a   1.000
_cell.length_b   1.000
_cell.length_c   1.000
_cell.angle_alpha   90.00
_cell.angle_beta   90.00
_cell.angle_gamma   90.00
#
_symmetry.space_group_name_H-M   'P 1'
#
loop_
_entity.id
_entity.type
_entity.pdbx_description
1 polymer ?
#
loop_
_entity_poly.entity_id
_entity_poly.type
_entity_poly.pdbx_seq_one_letter_code
_entity_poly.pdbx_strand_id
1 'polypeptide(L)'
;GGVIDVVPSAVPADNRVFGDVTLLGKSVNGTIGGSLMLGIRKNAWYSHIRYSEQHFGDYRIPTDSIVYLTQRIPIYGRKLKNTAGIERNIGLFTQYQRRAYKANYAVSNVYQKTGFFPGAHGIPDASRVEDDGDSRNIELPFSKVNHLKVTTHQQYAWEKLILSGDLGFQNNHREEWSAFHTHYGSQPAPEKDPDKELAFNLNTFSASVKARFIGSSSWEHILGWDGQHQRNDISGYSFLLPEYRRSTTGMLWLTTYRPNNVFSVSGGVRYDYGYMNISSHEDTYLADYLRKQGYDPEQIDFYKWNSHSVNKHYGDYSLSLGLVWTPSDKHLVKVNIGRSFRLPGANELAANGVHHGTFRHEQGDANLK
;
A
#
# COMPACT_ATOMS: atom_id res chain seq x y z
N GLY A 1 -5.92 -14.17 12.74
CA GLY A 1 -5.15 -13.48 11.72
C GLY A 1 -4.05 -14.38 11.16
N GLY A 2 -3.78 -14.25 9.86
CA GLY A 2 -2.69 -14.95 9.19
C GLY A 2 -1.64 -13.96 8.73
N VAL A 3 -0.42 -14.44 8.52
CA VAL A 3 0.68 -13.69 7.91
C VAL A 3 1.04 -14.36 6.60
N ILE A 4 1.18 -13.59 5.53
CA ILE A 4 1.71 -14.04 4.26
C ILE A 4 3.19 -13.66 4.23
N ASP A 5 4.07 -14.65 4.19
CA ASP A 5 5.51 -14.45 4.02
C ASP A 5 5.89 -14.77 2.58
N VAL A 6 6.45 -13.76 1.88
CA VAL A 6 6.92 -13.92 0.51
C VAL A 6 8.42 -14.14 0.53
N VAL A 7 8.82 -15.38 0.35
CA VAL A 7 10.22 -15.78 0.33
C VAL A 7 10.77 -15.69 -1.10
N PRO A 8 11.84 -14.94 -1.35
CA PRO A 8 12.48 -14.90 -2.66
C PRO A 8 12.98 -16.29 -3.09
N SER A 9 13.08 -16.50 -4.41
CA SER A 9 13.66 -17.72 -4.97
C SER A 9 15.07 -17.95 -4.44
N ALA A 10 15.43 -19.22 -4.24
CA ALA A 10 16.76 -19.59 -3.78
C ALA A 10 17.85 -19.06 -4.74
N VAL A 11 18.91 -18.53 -4.15
CA VAL A 11 20.09 -18.10 -4.92
C VAL A 11 20.79 -19.35 -5.49
N PRO A 12 21.15 -19.39 -6.78
CA PRO A 12 21.86 -20.52 -7.36
C PRO A 12 23.15 -20.86 -6.58
N ALA A 13 23.49 -22.12 -6.45
CA ALA A 13 24.69 -22.55 -5.74
C ALA A 13 25.96 -22.26 -6.55
N ASP A 14 25.90 -22.43 -7.88
CA ASP A 14 27.04 -22.37 -8.77
C ASP A 14 27.19 -21.01 -9.45
N ASN A 15 28.43 -20.69 -9.84
CA ASN A 15 28.71 -19.54 -10.69
C ASN A 15 28.05 -19.77 -12.07
N ARG A 16 27.10 -18.95 -12.42
CA ARG A 16 26.39 -19.04 -13.70
C ARG A 16 25.68 -17.76 -14.07
N VAL A 17 25.44 -17.61 -15.36
CA VAL A 17 24.45 -16.70 -15.91
C VAL A 17 23.21 -17.50 -16.21
N PHE A 18 22.04 -16.95 -15.93
CA PHE A 18 20.76 -17.62 -16.17
C PHE A 18 19.67 -16.59 -16.40
N GLY A 19 18.57 -17.03 -16.91
CA GLY A 19 17.41 -16.16 -17.13
C GLY A 19 16.14 -16.97 -17.29
N ASP A 20 15.03 -16.30 -17.18
CA ASP A 20 13.74 -16.85 -17.52
C ASP A 20 12.92 -15.83 -18.34
N VAL A 21 12.07 -16.37 -19.21
CA VAL A 21 11.08 -15.62 -19.96
C VAL A 21 9.72 -16.23 -19.67
N THR A 22 8.78 -15.40 -19.26
CA THR A 22 7.39 -15.80 -19.06
C THR A 22 6.51 -15.02 -20.02
N LEU A 23 5.63 -15.70 -20.74
CA LEU A 23 4.59 -15.10 -21.56
C LEU A 23 3.25 -15.31 -20.90
N LEU A 24 2.40 -14.30 -20.92
CA LEU A 24 1.08 -14.30 -20.29
C LEU A 24 0.01 -13.94 -21.31
N GLY A 25 -1.02 -14.77 -21.38
CA GLY A 25 -2.25 -14.49 -22.11
C GLY A 25 -3.48 -14.81 -21.25
N LYS A 26 -4.49 -13.93 -21.24
CA LYS A 26 -5.78 -14.16 -20.56
C LYS A 26 -6.92 -13.79 -21.50
N SER A 27 -7.89 -14.68 -21.66
CA SER A 27 -9.03 -14.47 -22.57
C SER A 27 -10.12 -13.57 -21.97
N VAL A 28 -10.20 -13.46 -20.62
CA VAL A 28 -11.26 -12.71 -19.93
C VAL A 28 -11.27 -11.23 -20.28
N ASN A 29 -10.10 -10.64 -20.50
CA ASN A 29 -9.92 -9.23 -20.85
C ASN A 29 -8.84 -9.04 -21.94
N GLY A 30 -8.50 -10.10 -22.67
CA GLY A 30 -7.49 -10.03 -23.72
C GLY A 30 -6.11 -9.60 -23.25
N THR A 31 -5.71 -9.97 -22.01
CA THR A 31 -4.38 -9.62 -21.49
C THR A 31 -3.29 -10.25 -22.34
N ILE A 32 -2.31 -9.43 -22.71
CA ILE A 32 -1.06 -9.86 -23.31
C ILE A 32 0.05 -9.26 -22.46
N GLY A 33 1.02 -10.09 -22.07
CA GLY A 33 2.14 -9.63 -21.27
C GLY A 33 3.24 -10.65 -21.16
N GLY A 34 4.28 -10.28 -20.45
CA GLY A 34 5.39 -11.15 -20.18
C GLY A 34 6.37 -10.58 -19.17
N SER A 35 7.33 -11.39 -18.81
CA SER A 35 8.47 -10.96 -18.01
C SER A 35 9.77 -11.57 -18.53
N LEU A 36 10.83 -10.82 -18.41
CA LEU A 36 12.20 -11.23 -18.65
C LEU A 36 12.99 -11.05 -17.35
N MET A 37 13.70 -12.09 -16.94
CA MET A 37 14.66 -12.00 -15.85
C MET A 37 16.02 -12.46 -16.34
N LEU A 38 17.05 -11.70 -16.04
CA LEU A 38 18.45 -12.05 -16.26
C LEU A 38 19.20 -11.98 -14.94
N GLY A 39 19.93 -13.05 -14.63
CA GLY A 39 20.65 -13.17 -13.37
C GLY A 39 22.08 -13.68 -13.58
N ILE A 40 22.95 -13.28 -12.68
CA ILE A 40 24.33 -13.74 -12.62
C ILE A 40 24.72 -14.08 -11.18
N ARG A 41 25.35 -15.20 -10.98
CA ARG A 41 26.09 -15.55 -9.78
C ARG A 41 27.58 -15.65 -10.09
N LYS A 42 28.39 -14.90 -9.33
CA LYS A 42 29.85 -14.99 -9.38
C LYS A 42 30.44 -14.89 -7.98
N ASN A 43 31.01 -15.99 -7.49
CA ASN A 43 31.58 -16.07 -6.15
C ASN A 43 30.60 -15.64 -5.04
N ALA A 44 30.92 -14.56 -4.32
CA ALA A 44 30.13 -14.02 -3.23
C ALA A 44 28.93 -13.17 -3.71
N TRP A 45 28.87 -12.81 -4.99
CA TRP A 45 27.88 -11.91 -5.55
C TRP A 45 26.82 -12.68 -6.33
N TYR A 46 25.57 -12.25 -6.14
CA TYR A 46 24.41 -12.64 -6.93
C TYR A 46 23.63 -11.39 -7.30
N SER A 47 23.29 -11.25 -8.56
CA SER A 47 22.45 -10.13 -9.01
C SER A 47 21.46 -10.62 -10.06
N HIS A 48 20.27 -10.03 -10.05
CA HIS A 48 19.34 -10.19 -11.15
C HIS A 48 18.56 -8.89 -11.42
N ILE A 49 18.23 -8.70 -12.68
CA ILE A 49 17.27 -7.70 -13.13
C ILE A 49 16.04 -8.41 -13.67
N ARG A 50 14.87 -7.89 -13.36
CA ARG A 50 13.60 -8.35 -13.92
C ARG A 50 12.84 -7.17 -14.50
N TYR A 51 12.32 -7.36 -15.69
CA TYR A 51 11.33 -6.48 -16.31
C TYR A 51 10.06 -7.27 -16.59
N SER A 52 8.91 -6.69 -16.31
CA SER A 52 7.64 -7.24 -16.72
C SER A 52 6.70 -6.15 -17.24
N GLU A 53 5.94 -6.50 -18.25
CA GLU A 53 4.93 -5.60 -18.81
C GLU A 53 3.69 -6.43 -19.16
N GLN A 54 2.51 -5.86 -18.90
CA GLN A 54 1.25 -6.42 -19.33
C GLN A 54 0.29 -5.30 -19.75
N HIS A 55 -0.45 -5.58 -20.82
CA HIS A 55 -1.53 -4.76 -21.35
C HIS A 55 -2.81 -5.60 -21.30
N PHE A 56 -3.85 -5.08 -20.72
CA PHE A 56 -5.15 -5.73 -20.68
C PHE A 56 -6.23 -4.79 -21.19
N GLY A 57 -7.21 -5.37 -21.84
CA GLY A 57 -8.38 -4.66 -22.33
C GLY A 57 -9.52 -4.66 -21.31
N ASP A 58 -10.65 -4.14 -21.73
CA ASP A 58 -11.86 -4.06 -20.93
C ASP A 58 -12.31 -5.41 -20.40
N TYR A 59 -12.81 -5.39 -19.16
CA TYR A 59 -13.33 -6.58 -18.49
C TYR A 59 -14.58 -7.11 -19.15
N ARG A 60 -14.58 -8.42 -19.41
CA ARG A 60 -15.78 -9.13 -19.85
C ARG A 60 -16.65 -9.49 -18.64
N ILE A 61 -17.93 -9.16 -18.71
CA ILE A 61 -18.94 -9.44 -17.68
C ILE A 61 -19.95 -10.47 -18.17
N PRO A 62 -20.66 -11.19 -17.26
CA PRO A 62 -21.59 -12.27 -17.66
C PRO A 62 -22.97 -11.75 -18.14
N THR A 63 -23.16 -10.44 -18.27
CA THR A 63 -24.42 -9.83 -18.69
C THR A 63 -24.20 -8.92 -19.91
N ASP A 64 -25.25 -8.66 -20.65
CA ASP A 64 -25.30 -7.73 -21.78
C ASP A 64 -25.90 -6.36 -21.42
N SER A 65 -26.28 -6.17 -20.16
CA SER A 65 -26.82 -4.91 -19.67
C SER A 65 -26.56 -4.75 -18.17
N ILE A 66 -26.49 -3.50 -17.72
CA ILE A 66 -26.41 -3.14 -16.31
C ILE A 66 -27.55 -2.19 -15.95
N VAL A 67 -27.97 -2.16 -14.70
CA VAL A 67 -28.86 -1.13 -14.18
C VAL A 67 -28.00 -0.06 -13.52
N TYR A 68 -28.08 1.14 -14.06
CA TYR A 68 -27.37 2.30 -13.56
C TYR A 68 -28.35 3.44 -13.29
N LEU A 69 -28.47 3.88 -12.05
CA LEU A 69 -29.41 4.91 -11.60
C LEU A 69 -30.84 4.69 -12.14
N THR A 70 -31.37 3.48 -11.97
CA THR A 70 -32.70 3.05 -12.46
C THR A 70 -32.83 2.84 -13.97
N GLN A 71 -31.84 3.21 -14.78
CA GLN A 71 -31.85 2.99 -16.22
C GLN A 71 -31.10 1.69 -16.57
N ARG A 72 -31.66 0.93 -17.50
CA ARG A 72 -31.00 -0.25 -18.07
C ARG A 72 -30.10 0.20 -19.24
N ILE A 73 -28.81 0.04 -19.08
CA ILE A 73 -27.81 0.40 -20.07
C ILE A 73 -27.28 -0.87 -20.73
N PRO A 74 -27.32 -0.97 -22.07
CA PRO A 74 -26.73 -2.09 -22.78
C PRO A 74 -25.20 -2.05 -22.67
N ILE A 75 -24.58 -3.24 -22.51
CA ILE A 75 -23.14 -3.44 -22.49
C ILE A 75 -22.76 -4.24 -23.74
N TYR A 76 -22.27 -3.56 -24.74
CA TYR A 76 -21.91 -4.17 -26.02
C TYR A 76 -20.73 -5.12 -25.87
N GLY A 77 -20.82 -6.27 -26.52
CA GLY A 77 -19.78 -7.30 -26.42
C GLY A 77 -19.54 -7.85 -25.02
N ARG A 78 -20.40 -7.49 -24.05
CA ARG A 78 -20.24 -7.81 -22.60
C ARG A 78 -18.92 -7.29 -22.01
N LYS A 79 -18.42 -6.16 -22.49
CA LYS A 79 -17.21 -5.52 -21.98
C LYS A 79 -17.58 -4.22 -21.26
N LEU A 80 -17.04 -4.02 -20.08
CA LEU A 80 -17.16 -2.77 -19.35
C LEU A 80 -16.16 -1.76 -19.92
N LYS A 81 -16.69 -0.73 -20.60
CA LYS A 81 -15.89 0.36 -21.16
C LYS A 81 -14.92 0.95 -20.15
N ASN A 82 -13.73 1.31 -20.63
CA ASN A 82 -12.69 2.01 -19.87
C ASN A 82 -12.21 1.25 -18.61
N THR A 83 -12.12 -0.08 -18.69
CA THR A 83 -11.50 -0.90 -17.64
C THR A 83 -10.18 -1.52 -18.09
N ALA A 84 -9.66 -1.06 -19.22
CA ALA A 84 -8.35 -1.42 -19.75
C ALA A 84 -7.21 -0.87 -18.90
N GLY A 85 -6.03 -1.46 -19.01
CA GLY A 85 -4.87 -0.98 -18.26
C GLY A 85 -3.54 -1.47 -18.79
N ILE A 86 -2.50 -0.80 -18.29
CA ILE A 86 -1.09 -1.08 -18.54
C ILE A 86 -0.38 -1.19 -17.20
N GLU A 87 0.47 -2.19 -17.06
CA GLU A 87 1.33 -2.36 -15.91
C GLU A 87 2.77 -2.64 -16.37
N ARG A 88 3.74 -1.91 -15.81
CA ARG A 88 5.18 -2.05 -16.10
C ARG A 88 5.95 -2.10 -14.81
N ASN A 89 6.80 -3.10 -14.67
CA ASN A 89 7.60 -3.28 -13.48
C ASN A 89 9.05 -3.54 -13.86
N ILE A 90 9.96 -2.86 -13.17
CA ILE A 90 11.38 -3.13 -13.25
C ILE A 90 11.94 -3.31 -11.84
N GLY A 91 12.80 -4.29 -11.66
CA GLY A 91 13.46 -4.54 -10.38
C GLY A 91 14.88 -5.02 -10.56
N LEU A 92 15.77 -4.50 -9.74
CA LEU A 92 17.14 -4.95 -9.58
C LEU A 92 17.31 -5.48 -8.16
N PHE A 93 17.87 -6.65 -8.04
CA PHE A 93 18.26 -7.23 -6.75
C PHE A 93 19.72 -7.64 -6.80
N THR A 94 20.48 -7.31 -5.76
CA THR A 94 21.87 -7.72 -5.60
C THR A 94 22.09 -8.25 -4.19
N GLN A 95 22.72 -9.41 -4.08
CA GLN A 95 23.14 -10.01 -2.82
C GLN A 95 24.65 -10.20 -2.82
N TYR A 96 25.27 -9.82 -1.72
CA TYR A 96 26.62 -10.21 -1.35
C TYR A 96 26.58 -11.14 -0.15
N GLN A 97 27.25 -12.28 -0.23
CA GLN A 97 27.33 -13.21 0.89
C GLN A 97 28.76 -13.79 0.98
N ARG A 98 29.41 -13.54 2.11
CA ARG A 98 30.72 -14.09 2.38
C ARG A 98 30.84 -14.42 3.86
N ARG A 99 31.14 -15.70 4.15
CA ARG A 99 31.24 -16.20 5.54
C ARG A 99 29.99 -15.85 6.33
N ALA A 100 30.15 -15.13 7.44
CA ALA A 100 29.07 -14.73 8.35
C ALA A 100 28.28 -13.50 7.89
N TYR A 101 28.71 -12.78 6.87
CA TYR A 101 28.10 -11.54 6.41
C TYR A 101 27.23 -11.75 5.16
N LYS A 102 26.02 -11.22 5.20
CA LYS A 102 25.08 -11.18 4.08
C LYS A 102 24.52 -9.77 3.93
N ALA A 103 24.52 -9.25 2.71
CA ALA A 103 23.95 -7.98 2.36
C ALA A 103 23.03 -8.15 1.13
N ASN A 104 21.82 -7.60 1.20
CA ASN A 104 20.88 -7.54 0.09
C ASN A 104 20.57 -6.08 -0.24
N TYR A 105 20.49 -5.76 -1.51
CA TYR A 105 20.07 -4.46 -2.04
C TYR A 105 19.00 -4.69 -3.08
N ALA A 106 17.92 -3.94 -3.00
CA ALA A 106 16.86 -4.03 -3.98
C ALA A 106 16.36 -2.63 -4.37
N VAL A 107 16.17 -2.44 -5.67
CA VAL A 107 15.51 -1.25 -6.24
C VAL A 107 14.42 -1.77 -7.16
N SER A 108 13.21 -1.25 -7.01
CA SER A 108 12.10 -1.59 -7.90
C SER A 108 11.22 -0.39 -8.17
N ASN A 109 10.65 -0.37 -9.37
CA ASN A 109 9.62 0.60 -9.74
C ASN A 109 8.45 -0.14 -10.37
N VAL A 110 7.24 0.17 -9.89
CA VAL A 110 5.97 -0.31 -10.42
C VAL A 110 5.23 0.88 -10.99
N TYR A 111 4.90 0.81 -12.27
CA TYR A 111 4.04 1.77 -12.94
C TYR A 111 2.75 1.07 -13.36
N GLN A 112 1.62 1.71 -13.08
CA GLN A 112 0.30 1.25 -13.49
C GLN A 112 -0.54 2.43 -13.97
N LYS A 113 -1.26 2.25 -15.09
CA LYS A 113 -2.36 3.11 -15.52
C LYS A 113 -3.55 2.23 -15.81
N THR A 114 -4.70 2.52 -15.19
CA THR A 114 -5.91 1.70 -15.30
C THR A 114 -7.12 2.61 -15.38
N GLY A 115 -7.94 2.41 -16.39
CA GLY A 115 -9.21 3.09 -16.52
C GLY A 115 -10.21 2.61 -15.46
N PHE A 116 -11.18 3.45 -15.14
CA PHE A 116 -12.34 3.12 -14.32
C PHE A 116 -13.60 3.13 -15.17
N PHE A 117 -14.48 2.20 -14.92
CA PHE A 117 -15.79 2.21 -15.54
C PHE A 117 -16.51 3.54 -15.23
N PRO A 118 -16.90 4.34 -16.24
CA PRO A 118 -17.42 5.70 -16.02
C PRO A 118 -18.67 5.75 -15.17
N GLY A 119 -19.50 4.71 -15.21
CA GLY A 119 -20.69 4.60 -14.38
C GLY A 119 -20.41 4.51 -12.88
N ALA A 120 -19.19 4.14 -12.47
CA ALA A 120 -18.78 4.11 -11.07
C ALA A 120 -18.31 5.47 -10.54
N HIS A 121 -18.21 6.49 -11.39
CA HIS A 121 -17.62 7.79 -11.04
C HIS A 121 -18.64 8.90 -10.73
N GLY A 122 -19.88 8.52 -10.46
CA GLY A 122 -20.86 9.41 -9.84
C GLY A 122 -21.60 10.38 -10.76
N ILE A 123 -21.18 10.58 -12.02
CA ILE A 123 -21.91 11.45 -12.97
C ILE A 123 -22.76 10.57 -13.86
N PRO A 124 -24.11 10.61 -13.72
CA PRO A 124 -25.02 9.80 -14.53
C PRO A 124 -25.07 10.32 -15.96
N ASP A 125 -24.22 9.77 -16.82
CA ASP A 125 -24.25 10.04 -18.25
C ASP A 125 -24.18 8.70 -19.00
N ALA A 126 -25.31 8.29 -19.58
CA ALA A 126 -25.43 7.03 -20.30
C ALA A 126 -24.46 6.97 -21.48
N SER A 127 -24.18 8.10 -22.14
CA SER A 127 -23.27 8.15 -23.29
C SER A 127 -21.83 7.79 -22.94
N ARG A 128 -21.42 8.01 -21.70
CA ARG A 128 -20.06 7.68 -21.23
C ARG A 128 -19.84 6.19 -20.98
N VAL A 129 -20.90 5.41 -20.82
CA VAL A 129 -20.82 3.98 -20.57
C VAL A 129 -21.05 3.14 -21.83
N GLU A 130 -21.40 3.78 -22.94
CA GLU A 130 -21.53 3.11 -24.23
C GLU A 130 -20.17 2.68 -24.77
N ASP A 131 -20.11 1.49 -25.38
CA ASP A 131 -18.90 0.98 -26.02
C ASP A 131 -18.49 1.89 -27.19
N ASP A 132 -17.22 2.28 -27.22
CA ASP A 132 -16.62 3.11 -28.28
C ASP A 132 -15.94 2.27 -29.38
N GLY A 133 -15.98 0.94 -29.28
CA GLY A 133 -15.38 0.00 -30.20
C GLY A 133 -13.90 -0.27 -29.96
N ASP A 134 -13.23 0.44 -29.05
CA ASP A 134 -11.84 0.20 -28.64
C ASP A 134 -11.74 -0.27 -27.20
N SER A 135 -11.61 -1.56 -27.01
CA SER A 135 -11.51 -2.17 -25.70
C SER A 135 -10.13 -2.05 -25.03
N ARG A 136 -9.22 -1.24 -25.59
CA ARG A 136 -7.85 -1.07 -25.06
C ARG A 136 -7.47 0.37 -24.78
N ASN A 137 -8.28 1.34 -25.18
CA ASN A 137 -8.07 2.73 -24.82
C ASN A 137 -8.27 2.94 -23.30
N ILE A 138 -7.62 3.96 -22.76
CA ILE A 138 -7.77 4.39 -21.38
C ILE A 138 -8.10 5.87 -21.38
N GLU A 139 -9.37 6.14 -21.23
CA GLU A 139 -9.95 7.48 -21.18
C GLU A 139 -10.18 7.94 -19.74
N LEU A 140 -10.77 9.10 -19.55
CA LEU A 140 -11.27 9.52 -18.23
C LEU A 140 -12.54 8.75 -17.85
N PRO A 141 -12.66 8.32 -16.60
CA PRO A 141 -11.72 8.44 -15.50
C PRO A 141 -10.66 7.34 -15.50
N PHE A 142 -9.47 7.64 -14.98
CA PHE A 142 -8.41 6.64 -14.80
C PHE A 142 -7.57 6.91 -13.55
N SER A 143 -6.91 5.87 -13.06
CA SER A 143 -5.86 5.97 -12.04
C SER A 143 -4.49 5.73 -12.65
N LYS A 144 -3.50 6.43 -12.11
CA LYS A 144 -2.09 6.27 -12.46
C LYS A 144 -1.29 6.16 -11.18
N VAL A 145 -0.46 5.14 -11.09
CA VAL A 145 0.40 4.88 -9.93
C VAL A 145 1.84 4.71 -10.40
N ASN A 146 2.76 5.36 -9.71
CA ASN A 146 4.19 5.10 -9.82
C ASN A 146 4.75 4.86 -8.43
N HIS A 147 5.32 3.67 -8.20
CA HIS A 147 5.81 3.26 -6.90
C HIS A 147 7.29 2.85 -6.98
N LEU A 148 8.16 3.74 -6.55
CA LEU A 148 9.58 3.46 -6.37
C LEU A 148 9.84 2.89 -4.98
N LYS A 149 10.65 1.85 -4.91
CA LYS A 149 11.09 1.23 -3.65
C LYS A 149 12.58 0.93 -3.70
N VAL A 150 13.30 1.36 -2.68
CA VAL A 150 14.73 1.07 -2.46
C VAL A 150 14.87 0.47 -1.08
N THR A 151 15.50 -0.71 -0.98
CA THR A 151 15.70 -1.38 0.31
C THR A 151 17.08 -1.99 0.40
N THR A 152 17.60 -2.05 1.62
CA THR A 152 18.78 -2.85 1.94
C THR A 152 18.52 -3.67 3.20
N HIS A 153 19.05 -4.89 3.21
CA HIS A 153 19.08 -5.78 4.36
C HIS A 153 20.52 -6.21 4.62
N GLN A 154 20.99 -6.00 5.83
CA GLN A 154 22.33 -6.36 6.27
C GLN A 154 22.23 -7.37 7.41
N GLN A 155 23.04 -8.41 7.37
CA GLN A 155 23.07 -9.42 8.43
C GLN A 155 24.52 -9.85 8.70
N TYR A 156 24.85 -9.96 9.97
CA TYR A 156 26.09 -10.58 10.41
C TYR A 156 25.80 -11.66 11.46
N ALA A 157 26.33 -12.85 11.27
CA ALA A 157 26.11 -13.98 12.15
C ALA A 157 27.42 -14.34 12.89
N TRP A 158 27.44 -14.12 14.21
CA TRP A 158 28.41 -14.72 15.11
C TRP A 158 27.88 -16.06 15.62
N GLU A 159 28.71 -16.76 16.39
CA GLU A 159 28.35 -18.07 16.91
C GLU A 159 27.03 -18.10 17.70
N LYS A 160 26.79 -17.08 18.53
CA LYS A 160 25.59 -16.97 19.40
C LYS A 160 24.74 -15.71 19.16
N LEU A 161 25.12 -14.87 18.22
CA LEU A 161 24.45 -13.61 17.94
C LEU A 161 24.26 -13.43 16.42
N ILE A 162 23.03 -13.18 16.00
CA ILE A 162 22.75 -12.72 14.65
C ILE A 162 22.24 -11.29 14.75
N LEU A 163 22.99 -10.35 14.20
CA LEU A 163 22.57 -8.95 14.07
C LEU A 163 22.07 -8.73 12.65
N SER A 164 20.88 -8.16 12.52
CA SER A 164 20.34 -7.76 11.23
C SER A 164 19.78 -6.34 11.26
N GLY A 165 19.86 -5.65 10.13
CA GLY A 165 19.33 -4.31 9.96
C GLY A 165 18.73 -4.12 8.58
N ASP A 166 17.65 -3.38 8.52
CA ASP A 166 16.93 -3.01 7.29
C ASP A 166 16.84 -1.50 7.19
N LEU A 167 17.07 -0.97 5.98
CA LEU A 167 16.72 0.39 5.63
C LEU A 167 15.85 0.37 4.38
N GLY A 168 14.86 1.24 4.33
CA GLY A 168 13.94 1.35 3.21
C GLY A 168 13.54 2.79 2.92
N PHE A 169 13.45 3.09 1.64
CA PHE A 169 12.79 4.28 1.11
C PHE A 169 11.75 3.86 0.10
N GLN A 170 10.57 4.46 0.18
CA GLN A 170 9.50 4.28 -0.79
C GLN A 170 8.91 5.64 -1.14
N ASN A 171 8.65 5.82 -2.43
CA ASN A 171 7.82 6.91 -2.94
C ASN A 171 6.64 6.29 -3.69
N ASN A 172 5.43 6.54 -3.23
CA ASN A 172 4.20 6.17 -3.90
C ASN A 172 3.51 7.43 -4.40
N HIS A 173 3.52 7.61 -5.72
CA HIS A 173 2.81 8.69 -6.38
C HIS A 173 1.58 8.11 -7.08
N ARG A 174 0.40 8.45 -6.56
CA ARG A 174 -0.90 8.02 -7.08
C ARG A 174 -1.69 9.23 -7.54
N GLU A 175 -2.26 9.14 -8.74
CA GLU A 175 -3.15 10.13 -9.31
C GLU A 175 -4.48 9.48 -9.71
N GLU A 176 -5.57 10.21 -9.53
CA GLU A 176 -6.89 9.89 -10.09
C GLU A 176 -7.30 11.06 -10.98
N TRP A 177 -7.70 10.74 -12.19
CA TRP A 177 -8.06 11.68 -13.23
C TRP A 177 -9.51 11.48 -13.64
N SER A 178 -10.28 12.56 -13.63
CA SER A 178 -11.68 12.60 -14.04
C SER A 178 -11.98 13.92 -14.70
N ALA A 179 -12.89 13.95 -15.66
CA ALA A 179 -13.33 15.21 -16.25
C ALA A 179 -13.76 16.18 -15.14
N PHE A 180 -13.23 17.40 -15.18
CA PHE A 180 -13.51 18.39 -14.15
C PHE A 180 -15.02 18.53 -13.91
N HIS A 181 -15.39 18.45 -12.67
CA HIS A 181 -16.75 18.74 -12.20
C HIS A 181 -16.69 19.41 -10.84
N THR A 182 -17.68 20.19 -10.53
CA THR A 182 -17.79 20.87 -9.25
C THR A 182 -19.21 20.78 -8.71
N HIS A 183 -19.32 20.73 -7.41
CA HIS A 183 -20.60 20.87 -6.69
C HIS A 183 -20.98 22.35 -6.46
N TYR A 184 -20.04 23.26 -6.69
CA TYR A 184 -20.19 24.69 -6.47
C TYR A 184 -20.05 25.44 -7.79
N GLY A 185 -21.12 26.06 -8.28
CA GLY A 185 -21.15 26.67 -9.61
C GLY A 185 -20.17 27.83 -9.86
N SER A 186 -19.36 28.20 -8.86
CA SER A 186 -18.34 29.26 -8.95
C SER A 186 -16.91 28.73 -8.98
N GLN A 187 -16.69 27.43 -8.84
CA GLN A 187 -15.36 26.87 -8.89
C GLN A 187 -14.90 26.70 -10.34
N PRO A 188 -13.86 27.41 -10.80
CA PRO A 188 -13.28 27.20 -12.12
C PRO A 188 -12.45 25.93 -12.16
N ALA A 189 -12.28 25.34 -13.34
CA ALA A 189 -11.30 24.28 -13.52
C ALA A 189 -9.88 24.84 -13.27
N PRO A 190 -8.98 24.04 -12.67
CA PRO A 190 -7.58 24.42 -12.51
C PRO A 190 -6.93 24.74 -13.86
N GLU A 191 -6.07 25.78 -13.92
CA GLU A 191 -5.33 26.13 -15.13
C GLU A 191 -4.38 25.02 -15.58
N LYS A 192 -3.77 24.33 -14.61
CA LYS A 192 -2.87 23.21 -14.84
C LYS A 192 -3.55 21.90 -14.45
N ASP A 193 -3.48 20.93 -15.35
CA ASP A 193 -4.06 19.58 -15.14
C ASP A 193 -5.55 19.64 -14.71
N PRO A 194 -6.46 20.27 -15.51
CA PRO A 194 -7.83 20.55 -15.10
C PRO A 194 -8.61 19.28 -14.70
N ASP A 195 -8.27 18.14 -15.27
CA ASP A 195 -8.92 16.86 -15.02
C ASP A 195 -8.22 16.00 -13.95
N LYS A 196 -7.22 16.54 -13.26
CA LYS A 196 -6.60 15.85 -12.13
C LYS A 196 -7.48 16.00 -10.89
N GLU A 197 -8.19 14.93 -10.54
CA GLU A 197 -9.13 14.94 -9.43
C GLU A 197 -8.42 14.84 -8.08
N LEU A 198 -7.61 13.81 -7.91
CA LEU A 198 -6.86 13.53 -6.68
C LEU A 198 -5.42 13.15 -7.01
N ALA A 199 -4.49 13.61 -6.22
CA ALA A 199 -3.12 13.10 -6.25
C ALA A 199 -2.54 13.02 -4.84
N PHE A 200 -1.82 11.92 -4.56
CA PHE A 200 -1.13 11.64 -3.32
C PHE A 200 0.33 11.33 -3.62
N ASN A 201 1.23 11.98 -2.94
CA ASN A 201 2.67 11.73 -3.04
C ASN A 201 3.22 11.33 -1.67
N LEU A 202 3.18 10.03 -1.40
CA LEU A 202 3.58 9.45 -0.12
C LEU A 202 5.05 9.01 -0.16
N ASN A 203 5.87 9.69 0.62
CA ASN A 203 7.25 9.30 0.91
C ASN A 203 7.31 8.56 2.25
N THR A 204 7.98 7.42 2.27
CA THR A 204 8.15 6.60 3.47
C THR A 204 9.63 6.22 3.63
N PHE A 205 10.21 6.59 4.76
CA PHE A 205 11.50 6.09 5.23
C PHE A 205 11.28 5.10 6.35
N SER A 206 12.00 3.98 6.33
CA SER A 206 11.91 2.95 7.36
C SER A 206 13.29 2.43 7.74
N ALA A 207 13.47 2.10 9.00
CA ALA A 207 14.67 1.47 9.51
C ALA A 207 14.30 0.41 10.56
N SER A 208 15.03 -0.70 10.59
CA SER A 208 14.91 -1.67 11.67
C SER A 208 16.25 -2.29 12.03
N VAL A 209 16.42 -2.66 13.29
CA VAL A 209 17.56 -3.42 13.79
C VAL A 209 17.07 -4.54 14.68
N LYS A 210 17.59 -5.75 14.51
CA LYS A 210 17.27 -6.92 15.32
C LYS A 210 18.53 -7.66 15.73
N ALA A 211 18.64 -7.95 17.01
CA ALA A 211 19.67 -8.79 17.60
C ALA A 211 19.02 -10.09 18.11
N ARG A 212 19.38 -11.22 17.50
CA ARG A 212 18.93 -12.56 17.88
C ARG A 212 20.03 -13.26 18.61
N PHE A 213 19.83 -13.53 19.89
CA PHE A 213 20.75 -14.24 20.77
C PHE A 213 20.32 -15.70 20.90
N ILE A 214 21.23 -16.61 20.58
CA ILE A 214 21.07 -18.05 20.75
C ILE A 214 21.84 -18.42 22.02
N GLY A 215 21.22 -18.24 23.20
CA GLY A 215 21.94 -18.34 24.48
C GLY A 215 22.33 -19.78 24.85
N SER A 216 21.45 -20.74 24.55
CA SER A 216 21.66 -22.18 24.76
C SER A 216 20.79 -22.97 23.79
N SER A 217 20.87 -24.30 23.81
CA SER A 217 19.94 -25.16 23.05
C SER A 217 18.48 -24.93 23.40
N SER A 218 18.20 -24.36 24.57
CA SER A 218 16.83 -24.17 25.07
C SER A 218 16.31 -22.74 25.02
N TRP A 219 17.18 -21.72 24.96
CA TRP A 219 16.80 -20.32 25.03
C TRP A 219 17.19 -19.53 23.79
N GLU A 220 16.23 -18.77 23.28
CA GLU A 220 16.41 -17.80 22.20
C GLU A 220 15.78 -16.47 22.62
N HIS A 221 16.52 -15.37 22.42
CA HIS A 221 16.03 -14.01 22.65
C HIS A 221 16.19 -13.17 21.39
N ILE A 222 15.19 -12.34 21.09
CA ILE A 222 15.25 -11.35 20.02
C ILE A 222 14.95 -9.99 20.64
N LEU A 223 15.90 -9.07 20.49
CA LEU A 223 15.71 -7.65 20.74
C LEU A 223 15.57 -6.94 19.40
N GLY A 224 14.62 -6.05 19.28
CA GLY A 224 14.40 -5.31 18.04
C GLY A 224 13.99 -3.87 18.29
N TRP A 225 14.38 -3.06 17.35
CA TRP A 225 13.91 -1.69 17.20
C TRP A 225 13.47 -1.48 15.75
N ASP A 226 12.41 -0.72 15.54
CA ASP A 226 12.01 -0.23 14.22
C ASP A 226 11.52 1.21 14.30
N GLY A 227 11.66 1.92 13.19
CA GLY A 227 11.19 3.28 13.02
C GLY A 227 10.72 3.52 11.59
N GLN A 228 9.72 4.40 11.46
CA GLN A 228 9.19 4.82 10.17
C GLN A 228 8.83 6.30 10.21
N HIS A 229 9.15 7.00 9.12
CA HIS A 229 8.69 8.36 8.88
C HIS A 229 7.96 8.43 7.53
N GLN A 230 6.79 9.04 7.53
CA GLN A 230 5.95 9.23 6.35
C GLN A 230 5.61 10.70 6.18
N ARG A 231 5.60 11.14 4.92
CA ARG A 231 5.07 12.42 4.50
C ARG A 231 4.21 12.21 3.26
N ASN A 232 2.96 12.66 3.35
CA ASN A 232 2.02 12.66 2.24
C ASN A 232 1.71 14.11 1.85
N ASP A 233 1.99 14.46 0.60
CA ASP A 233 1.59 15.71 -0.02
C ASP A 233 0.40 15.44 -0.95
N ILE A 234 -0.55 16.36 -1.06
CA ILE A 234 -1.76 16.19 -1.88
C ILE A 234 -1.85 17.26 -2.96
N SER A 235 -2.56 16.95 -4.04
CA SER A 235 -2.98 17.90 -5.07
C SER A 235 -4.18 17.37 -5.84
N GLY A 236 -4.75 18.18 -6.73
CA GLY A 236 -5.97 17.90 -7.47
C GLY A 236 -7.07 18.88 -7.09
N TYR A 237 -8.21 18.82 -7.80
CA TYR A 237 -9.33 19.73 -7.53
C TYR A 237 -10.31 19.20 -6.47
N SER A 238 -10.21 17.92 -6.11
CA SER A 238 -11.03 17.26 -5.10
C SER A 238 -10.25 17.00 -3.82
N PHE A 239 -10.96 16.69 -2.74
CA PHE A 239 -10.38 16.36 -1.45
C PHE A 239 -10.89 15.01 -0.96
N LEU A 240 -9.99 14.19 -0.43
CA LEU A 240 -10.34 12.92 0.24
C LEU A 240 -9.56 12.74 1.54
N LEU A 241 -8.25 13.03 1.51
CA LEU A 241 -7.33 12.85 2.62
C LEU A 241 -6.39 14.06 2.70
N PRO A 242 -6.17 14.64 3.88
CA PRO A 242 -5.29 15.79 4.04
C PRO A 242 -3.80 15.42 3.92
N GLU A 243 -2.98 16.44 3.79
CA GLU A 243 -1.53 16.31 3.99
C GLU A 243 -1.22 15.89 5.41
N TYR A 244 -0.25 14.99 5.55
CA TYR A 244 0.17 14.57 6.88
C TYR A 244 1.66 14.20 6.95
N ARG A 245 2.17 14.25 8.19
CA ARG A 245 3.45 13.66 8.59
C ARG A 245 3.20 12.69 9.73
N ARG A 246 3.78 11.51 9.62
CA ARG A 246 3.65 10.46 10.62
C ARG A 246 5.03 9.92 10.94
N SER A 247 5.37 9.85 12.21
CA SER A 247 6.58 9.17 12.69
C SER A 247 6.18 8.10 13.69
N THR A 248 6.72 6.91 13.54
CA THR A 248 6.49 5.81 14.47
C THR A 248 7.81 5.16 14.85
N THR A 249 7.90 4.69 16.08
CA THR A 249 9.02 3.87 16.54
C THR A 249 8.54 2.82 17.49
N GLY A 250 9.18 1.67 17.52
CA GLY A 250 8.85 0.57 18.42
C GLY A 250 10.08 -0.19 18.86
N MET A 251 10.03 -0.67 20.10
CA MET A 251 11.02 -1.59 20.66
C MET A 251 10.33 -2.88 21.05
N LEU A 252 10.96 -4.00 20.77
CA LEU A 252 10.45 -5.31 21.09
C LEU A 252 11.49 -6.20 21.74
N TRP A 253 11.00 -7.06 22.63
CA TRP A 253 11.73 -8.19 23.16
C TRP A 253 10.86 -9.44 23.04
N LEU A 254 11.39 -10.45 22.35
CA LEU A 254 10.77 -11.77 22.22
C LEU A 254 11.71 -12.78 22.87
N THR A 255 11.13 -13.75 23.54
CA THR A 255 11.87 -14.87 24.13
C THR A 255 11.17 -16.18 23.82
N THR A 256 11.94 -17.22 23.55
CA THR A 256 11.44 -18.57 23.36
C THR A 256 12.27 -19.52 24.20
N TYR A 257 11.57 -20.35 24.98
CA TYR A 257 12.13 -21.39 25.81
C TYR A 257 11.68 -22.77 25.31
N ARG A 258 12.64 -23.61 24.97
CA ARG A 258 12.41 -24.98 24.48
C ARG A 258 13.20 -25.95 25.35
N PRO A 259 12.69 -26.39 26.52
CA PRO A 259 13.39 -27.31 27.40
C PRO A 259 13.63 -28.69 26.75
N ASN A 260 12.75 -29.08 25.83
CA ASN A 260 12.81 -30.33 25.08
C ASN A 260 12.01 -30.20 23.77
N ASN A 261 11.92 -31.28 23.00
CA ASN A 261 11.19 -31.32 21.75
C ASN A 261 9.65 -31.37 21.91
N VAL A 262 9.14 -31.54 23.14
CA VAL A 262 7.71 -31.66 23.45
C VAL A 262 7.10 -30.32 23.79
N PHE A 263 7.86 -29.43 24.44
CA PHE A 263 7.37 -28.13 24.91
C PHE A 263 8.14 -26.96 24.30
N SER A 264 7.40 -25.95 23.90
CA SER A 264 7.95 -24.63 23.59
C SER A 264 7.04 -23.54 24.16
N VAL A 265 7.62 -22.64 24.93
CA VAL A 265 6.94 -21.44 25.44
C VAL A 265 7.58 -20.22 24.81
N SER A 266 6.77 -19.32 24.30
CA SER A 266 7.23 -18.04 23.74
C SER A 266 6.50 -16.89 24.41
N GLY A 267 7.24 -15.82 24.72
CA GLY A 267 6.70 -14.58 25.27
C GLY A 267 7.25 -13.38 24.52
N GLY A 268 6.47 -12.32 24.46
CA GLY A 268 6.90 -11.09 23.82
C GLY A 268 6.27 -9.85 24.45
N VAL A 269 7.05 -8.80 24.49
CA VAL A 269 6.61 -7.45 24.84
C VAL A 269 7.10 -6.49 23.76
N ARG A 270 6.23 -5.54 23.39
CA ARG A 270 6.55 -4.46 22.47
C ARG A 270 5.93 -3.18 23.00
N TYR A 271 6.68 -2.10 22.93
CA TYR A 271 6.17 -0.74 23.13
C TYR A 271 6.27 0.03 21.81
N ASP A 272 5.18 0.66 21.41
CA ASP A 272 5.10 1.48 20.23
C ASP A 272 4.79 2.92 20.62
N TYR A 273 5.49 3.85 19.97
CA TYR A 273 5.23 5.27 20.07
C TYR A 273 5.03 5.85 18.67
N GLY A 274 4.05 6.73 18.52
CA GLY A 274 3.75 7.39 17.25
C GLY A 274 3.39 8.86 17.42
N TYR A 275 3.81 9.62 16.46
CA TYR A 275 3.44 11.03 16.29
C TYR A 275 2.73 11.21 14.95
N MET A 276 1.59 11.90 14.97
CA MET A 276 0.79 12.22 13.80
C MET A 276 0.54 13.72 13.77
N ASN A 277 0.95 14.35 12.67
CA ASN A 277 0.62 15.74 12.37
C ASN A 277 -0.14 15.78 11.04
N ILE A 278 -1.35 16.32 11.06
CA ILE A 278 -2.25 16.45 9.93
C ILE A 278 -2.49 17.94 9.70
N SER A 279 -2.36 18.39 8.46
CA SER A 279 -2.64 19.79 8.07
C SER A 279 -4.15 20.01 7.95
N SER A 280 -4.60 21.20 8.34
CA SER A 280 -5.97 21.63 8.01
C SER A 280 -6.10 21.86 6.50
N HIS A 281 -7.28 21.62 5.98
CA HIS A 281 -7.63 21.91 4.60
C HIS A 281 -8.99 22.62 4.54
N GLU A 282 -8.98 23.87 4.05
CA GLU A 282 -10.16 24.70 3.88
C GLU A 282 -10.68 24.60 2.44
N ASP A 283 -11.96 24.37 2.27
CA ASP A 283 -12.66 24.48 1.00
C ASP A 283 -13.17 25.92 0.83
N THR A 284 -12.36 26.72 0.17
CA THR A 284 -12.69 28.15 -0.06
C THR A 284 -13.90 28.33 -0.99
N TYR A 285 -14.13 27.40 -1.91
CA TYR A 285 -15.27 27.43 -2.82
C TYR A 285 -16.58 27.08 -2.11
N LEU A 286 -16.54 26.12 -1.18
CA LEU A 286 -17.66 25.84 -0.31
C LEU A 286 -17.99 27.06 0.58
N ALA A 287 -16.99 27.69 1.16
CA ALA A 287 -17.17 28.89 1.97
C ALA A 287 -17.86 30.01 1.18
N ASP A 288 -17.42 30.25 -0.05
CA ASP A 288 -18.03 31.25 -0.94
C ASP A 288 -19.44 30.90 -1.37
N TYR A 289 -19.69 29.59 -1.64
CA TYR A 289 -21.03 29.10 -1.96
C TYR A 289 -21.99 29.32 -0.78
N LEU A 290 -21.62 28.93 0.43
CA LEU A 290 -22.45 29.09 1.63
C LEU A 290 -22.73 30.56 1.92
N ARG A 291 -21.74 31.45 1.72
CA ARG A 291 -21.92 32.90 1.85
C ARG A 291 -22.97 33.44 0.87
N LYS A 292 -22.93 32.98 -0.39
CA LYS A 292 -23.91 33.34 -1.41
C LYS A 292 -25.32 32.80 -1.12
N GLN A 293 -25.41 31.67 -0.42
CA GLN A 293 -26.67 31.09 0.01
C GLN A 293 -27.24 31.75 1.29
N GLY A 294 -26.55 32.69 1.90
CA GLY A 294 -27.02 33.43 3.07
C GLY A 294 -26.80 32.71 4.41
N TYR A 295 -25.90 31.74 4.47
CA TYR A 295 -25.51 31.13 5.75
C TYR A 295 -24.80 32.17 6.63
N ASP A 296 -24.98 32.06 7.95
CA ASP A 296 -24.28 32.92 8.88
C ASP A 296 -22.78 32.60 8.99
N PRO A 297 -21.95 33.55 9.49
CA PRO A 297 -20.50 33.37 9.57
C PRO A 297 -20.06 32.14 10.41
N GLU A 298 -20.80 31.79 11.46
CA GLU A 298 -20.46 30.65 12.32
C GLU A 298 -20.71 29.33 11.59
N GLN A 299 -21.80 29.23 10.84
CA GLN A 299 -22.11 28.07 9.99
C GLN A 299 -21.07 27.93 8.87
N ILE A 300 -20.68 29.04 8.22
CA ILE A 300 -19.63 29.02 7.19
C ILE A 300 -18.32 28.54 7.78
N ASP A 301 -17.91 29.06 8.94
CA ASP A 301 -16.69 28.65 9.62
C ASP A 301 -16.70 27.19 10.03
N PHE A 302 -17.85 26.64 10.37
CA PHE A 302 -18.01 25.22 10.71
C PHE A 302 -17.89 24.29 9.49
N TYR A 303 -18.56 24.63 8.37
CA TYR A 303 -18.66 23.72 7.21
C TYR A 303 -17.52 23.82 6.21
N LYS A 304 -16.78 24.95 6.16
CA LYS A 304 -15.73 25.17 5.17
C LYS A 304 -14.51 24.25 5.30
N TRP A 305 -14.35 23.56 6.43
CA TRP A 305 -13.18 22.73 6.70
C TRP A 305 -13.41 21.30 6.23
N ASN A 306 -12.67 20.90 5.18
CA ASN A 306 -12.59 19.48 4.79
C ASN A 306 -11.82 18.69 5.85
N SER A 307 -10.84 19.31 6.49
CA SER A 307 -10.08 18.70 7.58
C SER A 307 -9.57 19.76 8.54
N HIS A 308 -9.66 19.49 9.84
CA HIS A 308 -8.99 20.28 10.86
C HIS A 308 -7.58 19.78 11.11
N SER A 309 -6.69 20.67 11.62
CA SER A 309 -5.36 20.25 12.01
C SER A 309 -5.41 19.26 13.19
N VAL A 310 -4.62 18.20 13.10
CA VAL A 310 -4.46 17.22 14.17
C VAL A 310 -3.00 17.10 14.52
N ASN A 311 -2.69 17.21 15.83
CA ASN A 311 -1.36 17.00 16.34
C ASN A 311 -1.46 16.06 17.54
N LYS A 312 -1.12 14.77 17.34
CA LYS A 312 -1.33 13.72 18.33
C LYS A 312 -0.13 12.84 18.52
N HIS A 313 0.03 12.41 19.75
CA HIS A 313 0.98 11.41 20.19
C HIS A 313 0.22 10.19 20.68
N TYR A 314 0.73 9.03 20.35
CA TYR A 314 0.18 7.74 20.74
C TYR A 314 1.30 6.90 21.33
N GLY A 315 1.00 6.12 22.36
CA GLY A 315 1.96 5.17 22.88
C GLY A 315 1.25 4.11 23.70
N ASP A 316 1.57 2.85 23.40
CA ASP A 316 1.01 1.73 24.14
C ASP A 316 1.87 0.48 23.94
N TYR A 317 1.57 -0.55 24.72
CA TYR A 317 2.30 -1.81 24.67
C TYR A 317 1.44 -2.94 24.12
N SER A 318 2.13 -3.89 23.48
CA SER A 318 1.59 -5.17 23.04
C SER A 318 2.28 -6.29 23.79
N LEU A 319 1.51 -7.31 24.17
CA LEU A 319 1.98 -8.48 24.89
C LEU A 319 1.56 -9.75 24.18
N SER A 320 2.39 -10.78 24.22
CA SER A 320 2.04 -12.10 23.69
C SER A 320 2.61 -13.20 24.56
N LEU A 321 1.85 -14.28 24.70
CA LEU A 321 2.29 -15.53 25.32
C LEU A 321 1.78 -16.70 24.47
N GLY A 322 2.70 -17.58 24.09
CA GLY A 322 2.40 -18.77 23.29
C GLY A 322 2.94 -20.03 23.95
N LEU A 323 2.15 -21.09 23.89
CA LEU A 323 2.53 -22.45 24.28
C LEU A 323 2.34 -23.37 23.10
N VAL A 324 3.34 -24.21 22.84
CA VAL A 324 3.25 -25.33 21.91
C VAL A 324 3.57 -26.60 22.68
N TRP A 325 2.67 -27.57 22.65
CA TRP A 325 2.81 -28.88 23.28
C TRP A 325 2.59 -29.98 22.23
N THR A 326 3.60 -30.81 22.05
CA THR A 326 3.61 -31.91 21.06
C THR A 326 3.82 -33.24 21.83
N PRO A 327 2.78 -33.77 22.50
CA PRO A 327 2.91 -34.98 23.33
C PRO A 327 3.25 -36.24 22.50
N SER A 328 2.95 -36.25 21.22
CA SER A 328 3.31 -37.30 20.27
C SER A 328 3.34 -36.76 18.85
N ASP A 329 3.87 -37.52 17.89
CA ASP A 329 3.93 -37.15 16.47
C ASP A 329 2.55 -36.90 15.82
N LYS A 330 1.48 -37.37 16.49
CA LYS A 330 0.09 -37.26 16.01
C LYS A 330 -0.69 -36.13 16.66
N HIS A 331 -0.19 -35.53 17.74
CA HIS A 331 -0.91 -34.52 18.53
C HIS A 331 -0.08 -33.27 18.71
N LEU A 332 -0.69 -32.15 18.35
CA LEU A 332 -0.12 -30.80 18.51
C LEU A 332 -1.17 -29.88 19.12
N VAL A 333 -0.86 -29.29 20.27
CA VAL A 333 -1.68 -28.29 20.93
C VAL A 333 -0.94 -26.96 20.88
N LYS A 334 -1.62 -25.91 20.39
CA LYS A 334 -1.11 -24.53 20.41
C LYS A 334 -2.09 -23.62 21.13
N VAL A 335 -1.58 -22.84 22.07
CA VAL A 335 -2.35 -21.81 22.78
C VAL A 335 -1.61 -20.50 22.64
N ASN A 336 -2.33 -19.45 22.23
CA ASN A 336 -1.77 -18.11 22.14
C ASN A 336 -2.73 -17.13 22.82
N ILE A 337 -2.18 -16.26 23.65
CA ILE A 337 -2.89 -15.16 24.30
C ILE A 337 -2.10 -13.89 24.00
N GLY A 338 -2.78 -12.81 23.67
CA GLY A 338 -2.09 -11.55 23.39
C GLY A 338 -2.99 -10.32 23.49
N ARG A 339 -2.35 -9.21 23.78
CA ARG A 339 -2.89 -7.86 23.63
C ARG A 339 -2.11 -7.18 22.51
N SER A 340 -2.81 -6.58 21.55
CA SER A 340 -2.22 -5.82 20.46
C SER A 340 -2.64 -4.36 20.54
N PHE A 341 -1.74 -3.50 20.09
CA PHE A 341 -1.97 -2.08 19.89
C PHE A 341 -1.73 -1.73 18.41
N ARG A 342 -2.49 -0.78 17.89
CA ARG A 342 -2.32 -0.23 16.55
C ARG A 342 -2.55 1.28 16.58
N LEU A 343 -1.61 2.01 16.03
CA LEU A 343 -1.73 3.46 15.83
C LEU A 343 -2.80 3.75 14.76
N PRO A 344 -3.69 4.74 14.99
CA PRO A 344 -4.62 5.19 13.97
C PRO A 344 -3.92 5.66 12.70
N GLY A 345 -4.54 5.43 11.55
CA GLY A 345 -4.11 5.98 10.27
C GLY A 345 -4.58 7.42 10.07
N ALA A 346 -3.93 8.17 9.17
CA ALA A 346 -4.35 9.53 8.84
C ALA A 346 -5.77 9.58 8.26
N ASN A 347 -6.17 8.57 7.48
CA ASN A 347 -7.52 8.43 6.96
C ASN A 347 -8.56 8.20 8.07
N GLU A 348 -8.20 7.45 9.12
CA GLU A 348 -9.10 7.21 10.24
C GLU A 348 -9.31 8.47 11.11
N LEU A 349 -8.33 9.38 11.10
CA LEU A 349 -8.38 10.61 11.89
C LEU A 349 -9.01 11.79 11.13
N ALA A 350 -8.85 11.86 9.81
CA ALA A 350 -9.13 13.10 9.09
C ALA A 350 -9.52 12.92 7.61
N ALA A 351 -9.89 11.73 7.15
CA ALA A 351 -10.53 11.62 5.85
C ALA A 351 -11.88 12.36 5.89
N ASN A 352 -12.21 13.06 4.81
CA ASN A 352 -13.51 13.71 4.66
C ASN A 352 -13.79 13.95 3.18
N GLY A 353 -14.30 12.96 2.50
CA GLY A 353 -14.56 13.08 1.07
C GLY A 353 -15.22 11.86 0.48
N VAL A 354 -15.63 11.98 -0.77
CA VAL A 354 -16.23 10.88 -1.52
C VAL A 354 -15.13 10.11 -2.25
N HIS A 355 -15.05 8.83 -1.96
CA HIS A 355 -14.27 7.90 -2.78
C HIS A 355 -15.16 7.42 -3.93
N HIS A 356 -15.07 8.07 -5.07
CA HIS A 356 -16.00 7.91 -6.19
C HIS A 356 -16.09 6.46 -6.70
N GLY A 357 -14.97 5.76 -6.76
CA GLY A 357 -14.95 4.36 -7.20
C GLY A 357 -15.71 3.38 -6.29
N THR A 358 -16.04 3.76 -5.06
CA THR A 358 -16.77 2.94 -4.09
C THR A 358 -18.12 3.51 -3.68
N PHE A 359 -18.48 4.70 -4.14
CA PHE A 359 -19.67 5.47 -3.72
C PHE A 359 -19.76 5.64 -2.18
N ARG A 360 -18.63 5.79 -1.53
CA ARG A 360 -18.56 5.98 -0.07
C ARG A 360 -18.08 7.38 0.25
N HIS A 361 -18.77 8.03 1.17
CA HIS A 361 -18.23 9.17 1.88
C HIS A 361 -17.39 8.62 3.04
N GLU A 362 -16.11 8.92 3.04
CA GLU A 362 -15.19 8.56 4.12
C GLU A 362 -15.06 9.73 5.08
N GLN A 363 -15.30 9.49 6.36
CA GLN A 363 -15.16 10.49 7.41
C GLN A 363 -14.32 9.92 8.55
N GLY A 364 -13.23 10.61 8.86
CA GLY A 364 -12.37 10.29 10.00
C GLY A 364 -12.90 10.86 11.31
N ASP A 365 -12.40 10.32 12.41
CA ASP A 365 -12.64 10.83 13.77
C ASP A 365 -11.32 11.28 14.39
N ALA A 366 -11.15 12.60 14.50
CA ALA A 366 -9.97 13.20 15.13
C ALA A 366 -9.83 12.86 16.63
N ASN A 367 -10.84 12.29 17.27
CA ASN A 367 -10.83 11.95 18.70
C ASN A 367 -10.34 10.52 18.98
N LEU A 368 -10.07 9.70 17.96
CA LEU A 368 -9.50 8.36 18.16
C LEU A 368 -8.26 8.40 19.06
N LYS A 369 -8.22 7.46 20.01
CA LYS A 369 -7.17 7.32 21.02
C LYS A 369 -6.21 6.19 20.68
#